data_95de3a86ee40190715648e26b8ccee5c
#
_entry.id   95de3a86ee40190715648e26b8ccee5c
#
_cell.length_a   1.000
_cell.length_b   1.000
_cell.length_c   1.000
_cell.angle_alpha   90.00
_cell.angle_beta   90.00
_cell.angle_gamma   90.00
#
_symmetry.space_group_name_H-M   'P 1'
#
loop_
_entity.id
_entity.type
_entity.pdbx_description
1 polymer ?
#
loop_
_entity_poly.entity_id
_entity_poly.type
_entity_poly.pdbx_seq_one_letter_code
_entity_poly.pdbx_strand_id
1 'polypeptide(L)'
;MIKQLFLVFLLTLIPTFELRAGIPYGILILNSVPYAWLYVFLVALITNIILGPVVYFLLDKFVHILRKIKVVDKIYKKKVAHIHEKIFPKTELYGDIALAFFIGIPLPGTGTYTGALAAYILGIKPKRFFLINCIGVLIAAILVTLIMLSGSSLLHLFI
;
A
#
# COMPACT_ATOMS: atom_id res chain seq x y z
N MET A 1 -7.29 -19.86 -14.69
CA MET A 1 -6.82 -19.50 -13.33
C MET A 1 -5.46 -18.75 -13.35
N ILE A 2 -4.35 -19.36 -13.82
CA ILE A 2 -3.00 -18.71 -13.75
C ILE A 2 -2.97 -17.38 -14.51
N LYS A 3 -3.51 -17.30 -15.72
CA LYS A 3 -3.58 -16.03 -16.49
C LYS A 3 -4.36 -14.94 -15.74
N GLN A 4 -5.44 -15.29 -15.05
CA GLN A 4 -6.27 -14.37 -14.29
C GLN A 4 -5.56 -13.88 -13.02
N LEU A 5 -4.84 -14.79 -12.31
CA LEU A 5 -4.01 -14.40 -11.17
C LEU A 5 -2.84 -13.51 -11.58
N PHE A 6 -2.27 -13.73 -12.76
CA PHE A 6 -1.26 -12.84 -13.33
C PHE A 6 -1.82 -11.43 -13.62
N LEU A 7 -3.06 -11.33 -14.11
CA LEU A 7 -3.74 -10.05 -14.28
C LEU A 7 -4.01 -9.37 -12.94
N VAL A 8 -4.41 -10.12 -11.90
CA VAL A 8 -4.54 -9.60 -10.53
C VAL A 8 -3.21 -9.01 -10.05
N PHE A 9 -2.11 -9.74 -10.25
CA PHE A 9 -0.76 -9.26 -9.93
C PHE A 9 -0.44 -7.95 -10.65
N LEU A 10 -0.67 -7.87 -11.97
CA LEU A 10 -0.41 -6.65 -12.75
C LEU A 10 -1.27 -5.47 -12.30
N LEU A 11 -2.57 -5.68 -12.06
CA LEU A 11 -3.47 -4.64 -11.57
C LEU A 11 -3.03 -4.12 -10.20
N THR A 12 -2.54 -5.02 -9.34
CA THR A 12 -2.05 -4.68 -8.01
C THR A 12 -0.79 -3.80 -8.06
N LEU A 13 0.00 -3.89 -9.12
CA LEU A 13 1.18 -3.04 -9.33
C LEU A 13 0.85 -1.63 -9.80
N ILE A 14 -0.35 -1.38 -10.30
CA ILE A 14 -0.71 -0.04 -10.82
C ILE A 14 -0.94 0.92 -9.64
N PRO A 15 -0.25 2.08 -9.62
CA PRO A 15 -0.50 3.13 -8.63
C PRO A 15 -2.00 3.49 -8.59
N THR A 16 -2.53 3.77 -7.42
CA THR A 16 -3.94 4.04 -7.12
C THR A 16 -4.88 2.85 -7.15
N PHE A 17 -4.64 1.82 -7.95
CA PHE A 17 -5.44 0.61 -8.00
C PHE A 17 -5.04 -0.38 -6.90
N GLU A 18 -3.79 -0.79 -6.89
CA GLU A 18 -3.24 -1.70 -5.90
C GLU A 18 -4.15 -2.93 -5.65
N LEU A 19 -4.15 -3.47 -4.43
CA LEU A 19 -5.04 -4.56 -4.04
C LEU A 19 -6.55 -4.19 -4.10
N ARG A 20 -6.87 -2.89 -4.09
CA ARG A 20 -8.25 -2.38 -4.10
C ARG A 20 -8.98 -2.65 -5.41
N ALA A 21 -8.27 -2.72 -6.51
CA ALA A 21 -8.81 -3.16 -7.79
C ALA A 21 -8.46 -4.62 -8.08
N GLY A 22 -7.27 -5.08 -7.67
CA GLY A 22 -6.82 -6.44 -7.91
C GLY A 22 -7.72 -7.50 -7.25
N ILE A 23 -8.13 -7.30 -5.98
CA ILE A 23 -8.99 -8.23 -5.26
C ILE A 23 -10.40 -8.30 -5.86
N PRO A 24 -11.13 -7.18 -6.05
CA PRO A 24 -12.45 -7.21 -6.68
C PRO A 24 -12.43 -7.84 -8.07
N TYR A 25 -11.50 -7.42 -8.91
CA TYR A 25 -11.34 -7.99 -10.25
C TYR A 25 -11.13 -9.51 -10.21
N GLY A 26 -10.21 -9.98 -9.35
CA GLY A 26 -9.90 -11.39 -9.25
C GLY A 26 -11.07 -12.23 -8.75
N ILE A 27 -11.80 -11.77 -7.74
CA ILE A 27 -12.97 -12.45 -7.18
C ILE A 27 -14.09 -12.56 -8.23
N LEU A 28 -14.35 -11.47 -8.98
CA LEU A 28 -15.40 -11.44 -10.00
C LEU A 28 -15.10 -12.38 -11.18
N ILE A 29 -13.86 -12.41 -11.65
CA ILE A 29 -13.48 -13.26 -12.81
C ILE A 29 -13.32 -14.73 -12.45
N LEU A 30 -12.96 -15.01 -11.21
CA LEU A 30 -12.74 -16.39 -10.74
C LEU A 30 -13.90 -16.92 -9.90
N ASN A 31 -15.08 -16.32 -9.97
CA ASN A 31 -16.26 -16.68 -9.19
C ASN A 31 -16.68 -18.17 -9.32
N SER A 32 -16.41 -18.79 -10.48
CA SER A 32 -16.73 -20.20 -10.74
C SER A 32 -15.70 -21.18 -10.17
N VAL A 33 -14.59 -20.70 -9.61
CA VAL A 33 -13.52 -21.55 -9.06
C VAL A 33 -13.65 -21.59 -7.54
N PRO A 34 -13.82 -22.76 -6.93
CA PRO A 34 -13.92 -22.86 -5.48
C PRO A 34 -12.65 -22.31 -4.80
N TYR A 35 -12.86 -21.56 -3.71
CA TYR A 35 -11.79 -20.90 -2.94
C TYR A 35 -10.88 -19.96 -3.74
N ALA A 36 -11.28 -19.50 -4.93
CA ALA A 36 -10.48 -18.58 -5.75
C ALA A 36 -10.18 -17.27 -5.02
N TRP A 37 -11.09 -16.79 -4.17
CA TRP A 37 -10.88 -15.59 -3.36
C TRP A 37 -9.62 -15.68 -2.50
N LEU A 38 -9.25 -16.85 -2.00
CA LEU A 38 -8.05 -17.04 -1.20
C LEU A 38 -6.78 -16.86 -2.04
N TYR A 39 -6.75 -17.41 -3.26
CA TYR A 39 -5.62 -17.24 -4.17
C TYR A 39 -5.46 -15.78 -4.59
N VAL A 40 -6.58 -15.11 -4.88
CA VAL A 40 -6.61 -13.67 -5.22
C VAL A 40 -6.10 -12.83 -4.05
N PHE A 41 -6.60 -13.11 -2.84
CA PHE A 41 -6.16 -12.46 -1.61
C PHE A 41 -4.64 -12.60 -1.42
N LEU A 42 -4.11 -13.82 -1.50
CA LEU A 42 -2.69 -14.09 -1.30
C LEU A 42 -1.82 -13.39 -2.36
N VAL A 43 -2.19 -13.45 -3.64
CA VAL A 43 -1.46 -12.78 -4.71
C VAL A 43 -1.43 -11.28 -4.50
N ALA A 44 -2.58 -10.66 -4.23
CA ALA A 44 -2.68 -9.23 -4.01
C ALA A 44 -1.91 -8.79 -2.74
N LEU A 45 -2.04 -9.54 -1.65
CA LEU A 45 -1.36 -9.30 -0.39
C LEU A 45 0.16 -9.32 -0.57
N ILE A 46 0.71 -10.42 -1.11
CA ILE A 46 2.15 -10.59 -1.28
C ILE A 46 2.70 -9.52 -2.22
N THR A 47 1.99 -9.25 -3.31
CA THR A 47 2.40 -8.21 -4.27
C THR A 47 2.54 -6.84 -3.58
N ASN A 48 1.55 -6.41 -2.80
CA ASN A 48 1.60 -5.12 -2.12
C ASN A 48 2.63 -5.08 -0.97
N ILE A 49 2.83 -6.18 -0.26
CA ILE A 49 3.88 -6.26 0.77
C ILE A 49 5.26 -6.02 0.14
N ILE A 50 5.53 -6.62 -1.02
CA ILE A 50 6.79 -6.45 -1.74
C ILE A 50 6.87 -5.05 -2.37
N LEU A 51 5.76 -4.55 -2.88
CA LEU A 51 5.67 -3.26 -3.55
C LEU A 51 6.11 -2.09 -2.64
N GLY A 52 5.73 -2.12 -1.36
CA GLY A 52 6.06 -1.06 -0.40
C GLY A 52 7.56 -0.76 -0.31
N PRO A 53 8.41 -1.73 0.06
CA PRO A 53 9.86 -1.56 0.06
C PRO A 53 10.42 -1.15 -1.30
N VAL A 54 9.94 -1.73 -2.39
CA VAL A 54 10.38 -1.39 -3.75
C VAL A 54 10.14 0.09 -4.03
N VAL A 55 8.93 0.58 -3.77
CA VAL A 55 8.59 2.00 -3.96
C VAL A 55 9.42 2.89 -3.04
N TYR A 56 9.62 2.50 -1.79
CA TYR A 56 10.45 3.24 -0.84
C TYR A 56 11.89 3.40 -1.35
N PHE A 57 12.52 2.31 -1.82
CA PHE A 57 13.88 2.36 -2.37
C PHE A 57 13.97 3.15 -3.69
N LEU A 58 12.94 3.07 -4.54
CA LEU A 58 12.88 3.87 -5.75
C LEU A 58 12.80 5.37 -5.42
N LEU A 59 11.99 5.74 -4.43
CA LEU A 59 11.90 7.13 -3.94
C LEU A 59 13.23 7.60 -3.37
N ASP A 60 13.89 6.79 -2.55
CA ASP A 60 15.20 7.12 -1.98
C ASP A 60 16.24 7.38 -3.08
N LYS A 61 16.33 6.48 -4.06
CA LYS A 61 17.24 6.63 -5.19
C LYS A 61 16.90 7.87 -6.04
N PHE A 62 15.61 8.11 -6.30
CA PHE A 62 15.16 9.26 -7.09
C PHE A 62 15.48 10.58 -6.38
N VAL A 63 15.15 10.67 -5.10
CA VAL A 63 15.46 11.88 -4.30
C VAL A 63 16.96 12.09 -4.18
N HIS A 64 17.76 11.02 -4.02
CA HIS A 64 19.22 11.13 -3.99
C HIS A 64 19.78 11.71 -5.29
N ILE A 65 19.23 11.33 -6.45
CA ILE A 65 19.60 11.92 -7.75
C ILE A 65 19.22 13.40 -7.82
N LEU A 66 18.00 13.76 -7.39
CA LEU A 66 17.53 15.15 -7.40
C LEU A 66 18.33 16.07 -6.47
N ARG A 67 18.82 15.55 -5.34
CA ARG A 67 19.66 16.28 -4.37
C ARG A 67 21.03 16.66 -4.91
N LYS A 68 21.46 16.12 -6.05
CA LYS A 68 22.66 16.61 -6.76
C LYS A 68 22.48 18.05 -7.26
N ILE A 69 21.24 18.51 -7.39
CA ILE A 69 20.91 19.90 -7.73
C ILE A 69 20.94 20.73 -6.43
N LYS A 70 21.87 21.68 -6.32
CA LYS A 70 22.10 22.50 -5.10
C LYS A 70 20.82 23.16 -4.53
N VAL A 71 19.91 23.61 -5.39
CA VAL A 71 18.65 24.23 -4.97
C VAL A 71 17.72 23.23 -4.29
N VAL A 72 17.61 22.02 -4.86
CA VAL A 72 16.78 20.93 -4.31
C VAL A 72 17.33 20.46 -2.96
N ASP A 73 18.63 20.30 -2.85
CA ASP A 73 19.27 19.87 -1.58
C ASP A 73 19.04 20.89 -0.46
N LYS A 74 19.12 22.20 -0.76
CA LYS A 74 18.86 23.26 0.22
C LYS A 74 17.41 23.27 0.73
N ILE A 75 16.44 23.07 -0.19
CA ILE A 75 15.02 22.99 0.15
C ILE A 75 14.73 21.72 0.95
N TYR A 76 15.30 20.58 0.54
CA TYR A 76 15.14 19.30 1.20
C TYR A 76 15.66 19.33 2.64
N LYS A 77 16.90 19.80 2.86
CA LYS A 77 17.49 19.95 4.18
C LYS A 77 16.64 20.82 5.10
N LYS A 78 16.17 21.97 4.60
CA LYS A 78 15.34 22.89 5.40
C LYS A 78 13.99 22.28 5.80
N LYS A 79 13.32 21.56 4.88
CA LYS A 79 12.02 20.94 5.15
C LYS A 79 12.15 19.69 6.02
N VAL A 80 13.10 18.82 5.72
CA VAL A 80 13.29 17.56 6.48
C VAL A 80 13.79 17.85 7.89
N ALA A 81 14.74 18.79 8.07
CA ALA A 81 15.18 19.19 9.40
C ALA A 81 14.00 19.72 10.24
N HIS A 82 13.14 20.53 9.67
CA HIS A 82 11.98 21.09 10.36
C HIS A 82 10.94 20.02 10.75
N ILE A 83 10.75 19.00 9.91
CA ILE A 83 9.85 17.88 10.18
C ILE A 83 10.43 17.00 11.29
N HIS A 84 11.73 16.69 11.23
CA HIS A 84 12.41 15.89 12.25
C HIS A 84 12.41 16.55 13.63
N GLU A 85 12.65 17.86 13.72
CA GLU A 85 12.67 18.55 15.01
C GLU A 85 11.28 18.69 15.66
N LYS A 86 10.22 18.91 14.86
CA LYS A 86 8.89 19.22 15.41
C LYS A 86 7.97 18.01 15.56
N ILE A 87 8.09 16.99 14.73
CA ILE A 87 7.11 15.89 14.66
C ILE A 87 7.64 14.62 15.33
N PHE A 88 8.94 14.34 15.27
CA PHE A 88 9.52 13.08 15.70
C PHE A 88 9.59 12.81 17.22
N PRO A 89 9.80 13.77 18.13
CA PRO A 89 10.05 13.42 19.54
C PRO A 89 8.83 12.93 20.31
N LYS A 90 7.62 13.13 19.81
CA LYS A 90 6.37 12.86 20.58
C LYS A 90 5.48 11.75 20.03
N THR A 91 5.75 11.17 18.87
CA THR A 91 4.78 10.35 18.15
C THR A 91 5.32 9.10 17.47
N GLU A 92 6.43 8.51 17.91
CA GLU A 92 7.00 7.35 17.21
C GLU A 92 5.99 6.19 17.07
N LEU A 93 5.31 5.82 18.15
CA LEU A 93 4.35 4.72 18.13
C LEU A 93 3.02 5.11 17.47
N TYR A 94 2.50 6.28 17.80
CA TYR A 94 1.24 6.77 17.19
C TYR A 94 1.40 7.06 15.70
N GLY A 95 2.57 7.52 15.25
CA GLY A 95 2.87 7.73 13.85
C GLY A 95 2.89 6.44 13.03
N ASP A 96 3.43 5.36 13.59
CA ASP A 96 3.45 4.04 12.95
C ASP A 96 2.04 3.46 12.80
N ILE A 97 1.25 3.55 13.88
CA ILE A 97 -0.15 3.10 13.88
C ILE A 97 -0.96 3.92 12.88
N ALA A 98 -0.84 5.24 12.92
CA ALA A 98 -1.54 6.12 11.99
C ALA A 98 -1.17 5.83 10.52
N LEU A 99 0.11 5.57 10.23
CA LEU A 99 0.56 5.23 8.89
C LEU A 99 0.07 3.84 8.46
N ALA A 100 0.05 2.87 9.36
CA ALA A 100 -0.51 1.54 9.07
C ALA A 100 -2.02 1.64 8.74
N PHE A 101 -2.77 2.42 9.52
CA PHE A 101 -4.19 2.69 9.22
C PHE A 101 -4.37 3.45 7.91
N PHE A 102 -3.53 4.46 7.65
CA PHE A 102 -3.56 5.20 6.39
C PHE A 102 -3.35 4.28 5.17
N ILE A 103 -2.44 3.30 5.25
CA ILE A 103 -2.25 2.29 4.22
C ILE A 103 -3.45 1.32 4.20
N GLY A 104 -3.98 0.98 5.37
CA GLY A 104 -5.02 -0.05 5.56
C GLY A 104 -6.43 0.38 5.14
N ILE A 105 -6.76 1.67 5.22
CA ILE A 105 -8.10 2.15 4.85
C ILE A 105 -8.22 2.17 3.32
N PRO A 106 -9.21 1.49 2.72
CA PRO A 106 -9.34 1.38 1.27
C PRO A 106 -9.98 2.63 0.64
N LEU A 107 -9.36 3.81 0.80
CA LEU A 107 -9.79 5.07 0.20
C LEU A 107 -8.92 5.44 -1.01
N PRO A 108 -9.44 6.19 -1.98
CA PRO A 108 -8.63 6.74 -3.07
C PRO A 108 -7.51 7.64 -2.52
N GLY A 109 -6.29 7.44 -2.99
CA GLY A 109 -5.14 8.23 -2.57
C GLY A 109 -4.45 7.78 -1.26
N THR A 110 -4.97 6.78 -0.58
CA THR A 110 -4.24 6.05 0.48
C THR A 110 -3.57 4.79 -0.10
N GLY A 111 -2.76 4.07 0.65
CA GLY A 111 -2.17 2.80 0.19
C GLY A 111 -0.67 2.75 0.23
N THR A 112 -0.11 1.73 -0.39
CA THR A 112 1.32 1.41 -0.32
C THR A 112 2.21 2.47 -0.95
N TYR A 113 1.82 3.02 -2.11
CA TYR A 113 2.61 4.07 -2.78
C TYR A 113 2.66 5.36 -1.97
N THR A 114 1.52 5.84 -1.53
CA THR A 114 1.41 7.06 -0.73
C THR A 114 1.94 6.84 0.69
N GLY A 115 1.79 5.65 1.23
CA GLY A 115 2.40 5.23 2.49
C GLY A 115 3.92 5.23 2.44
N ALA A 116 4.51 4.73 1.36
CA ALA A 116 5.96 4.77 1.14
C ALA A 116 6.47 6.21 1.03
N LEU A 117 5.74 7.06 0.30
CA LEU A 117 6.07 8.48 0.18
C LEU A 117 5.99 9.20 1.53
N ALA A 118 4.92 8.96 2.29
CA ALA A 118 4.76 9.52 3.63
C ALA A 118 5.87 9.04 4.58
N ALA A 119 6.17 7.74 4.61
CA ALA A 119 7.26 7.18 5.39
C ALA A 119 8.61 7.80 5.04
N TYR A 120 8.88 7.97 3.75
CA TYR A 120 10.11 8.58 3.26
C TYR A 120 10.24 10.05 3.71
N ILE A 121 9.17 10.85 3.56
CA ILE A 121 9.14 12.26 3.99
C ILE A 121 9.30 12.38 5.51
N LEU A 122 8.67 11.48 6.27
CA LEU A 122 8.77 11.43 7.73
C LEU A 122 10.12 10.87 8.22
N GLY A 123 10.99 10.38 7.33
CA GLY A 123 12.29 9.82 7.69
C GLY A 123 12.20 8.48 8.43
N ILE A 124 11.12 7.75 8.28
CA ILE A 124 10.95 6.41 8.85
C ILE A 124 11.93 5.45 8.17
N LYS A 125 12.70 4.71 8.97
CA LYS A 125 13.69 3.76 8.43
C LYS A 125 13.03 2.65 7.58
N PRO A 126 13.68 2.18 6.49
CA PRO A 126 13.08 1.18 5.58
C PRO A 126 12.57 -0.08 6.28
N LYS A 127 13.33 -0.61 7.26
CA LYS A 127 12.91 -1.79 8.03
C LYS A 127 11.64 -1.55 8.85
N ARG A 128 11.52 -0.37 9.46
CA ARG A 128 10.33 0.02 10.23
C ARG A 128 9.13 0.22 9.31
N PHE A 129 9.34 0.90 8.18
CA PHE A 129 8.30 1.06 7.15
C PHE A 129 7.81 -0.29 6.61
N PHE A 130 8.70 -1.26 6.39
CA PHE A 130 8.30 -2.60 5.96
C PHE A 130 7.28 -3.23 6.90
N LEU A 131 7.50 -3.17 8.22
CA LEU A 131 6.56 -3.72 9.22
C LEU A 131 5.21 -2.96 9.19
N ILE A 132 5.26 -1.63 9.13
CA ILE A 132 4.06 -0.79 9.03
C ILE A 132 3.27 -1.13 7.76
N ASN A 133 3.96 -1.27 6.64
CA ASN A 133 3.35 -1.65 5.35
C ASN A 133 2.71 -3.03 5.41
N CYS A 134 3.37 -4.03 6.01
CA CYS A 134 2.79 -5.37 6.18
C CYS A 134 1.46 -5.32 6.94
N ILE A 135 1.41 -4.58 8.04
CA ILE A 135 0.18 -4.44 8.85
C ILE A 135 -0.90 -3.70 8.06
N GLY A 136 -0.56 -2.56 7.45
CA GLY A 136 -1.51 -1.76 6.67
C GLY A 136 -2.08 -2.52 5.47
N VAL A 137 -1.22 -3.17 4.69
CA VAL A 137 -1.63 -3.98 3.54
C VAL A 137 -2.50 -5.18 3.95
N LEU A 138 -2.19 -5.82 5.10
CA LEU A 138 -3.02 -6.90 5.63
C LEU A 138 -4.43 -6.40 6.00
N ILE A 139 -4.51 -5.27 6.70
CA ILE A 139 -5.80 -4.63 7.05
C ILE A 139 -6.59 -4.33 5.77
N ALA A 140 -5.96 -3.69 4.77
CA ALA A 140 -6.61 -3.36 3.51
C ALA A 140 -7.10 -4.60 2.75
N ALA A 141 -6.27 -5.65 2.67
CA ALA A 141 -6.61 -6.89 2.00
C ALA A 141 -7.82 -7.58 2.65
N ILE A 142 -7.86 -7.65 3.99
CA ILE A 142 -8.99 -8.21 4.73
C ILE A 142 -10.26 -7.38 4.46
N LEU A 143 -10.19 -6.05 4.62
CA LEU A 143 -11.35 -5.18 4.44
C LEU A 143 -11.93 -5.28 3.03
N VAL A 144 -11.09 -5.18 2.00
CA VAL A 144 -11.54 -5.26 0.61
C VAL A 144 -12.14 -6.64 0.29
N THR A 145 -11.51 -7.71 0.78
CA THR A 145 -12.04 -9.08 0.57
C THR A 145 -13.38 -9.27 1.26
N LEU A 146 -13.52 -8.81 2.51
CA LEU A 146 -14.79 -8.90 3.23
C LEU A 146 -15.91 -8.11 2.54
N ILE A 147 -15.63 -6.90 2.06
CA ILE A 147 -16.59 -6.09 1.30
C ILE A 147 -17.05 -6.84 0.04
N MET A 148 -16.11 -7.42 -0.69
CA MET A 148 -16.44 -8.16 -1.92
C MET A 148 -17.24 -9.43 -1.67
N LEU A 149 -16.89 -10.21 -0.65
CA LEU A 149 -17.62 -11.44 -0.31
C LEU A 149 -19.01 -11.12 0.26
N SER A 150 -19.15 -10.09 1.09
CA SER A 150 -20.45 -9.64 1.62
C SER A 150 -21.34 -9.07 0.51
N GLY A 151 -20.78 -8.27 -0.40
CA GLY A 151 -21.52 -7.70 -1.53
C GLY A 151 -22.02 -8.75 -2.52
N SER A 152 -21.25 -9.80 -2.79
CA SER A 152 -21.67 -10.92 -3.64
C SER A 152 -22.81 -11.72 -3.00
N SER A 153 -22.78 -11.91 -1.69
CA SER A 153 -23.87 -12.61 -0.95
C SER A 153 -25.18 -11.81 -0.96
N LEU A 154 -25.12 -10.49 -0.87
CA LEU A 154 -26.30 -9.63 -0.97
C LEU A 154 -26.90 -9.66 -2.38
N LEU A 155 -26.08 -9.66 -3.44
CA LEU A 155 -26.59 -9.79 -4.82
C LEU A 155 -27.31 -11.11 -5.04
N HIS A 156 -26.85 -12.22 -4.49
CA HIS A 156 -27.53 -13.51 -4.54
C HIS A 156 -28.85 -13.57 -3.76
N LEU A 157 -29.09 -12.62 -2.86
CA LEU A 157 -30.34 -12.52 -2.11
C LEU A 157 -31.45 -11.76 -2.88
N PHE A 158 -31.05 -10.95 -3.87
CA PHE A 158 -31.95 -10.10 -4.68
C PHE A 158 -32.17 -10.61 -6.12
N ILE A 159 -31.48 -11.67 -6.54
CA ILE A 159 -31.64 -12.36 -7.83
C ILE A 159 -32.01 -13.81 -7.57
#